data_8c7343d1c9578ee9d1e221409d756380
#
_entry.id   8c7343d1c9578ee9d1e221409d756380
#
_cell.length_a   1.000
_cell.length_b   1.000
_cell.length_c   1.000
_cell.angle_alpha   90.00
_cell.angle_beta   90.00
_cell.angle_gamma   90.00
#
_symmetry.space_group_name_H-M   'P 1'
#
loop_
_entity.id
_entity.type
_entity.pdbx_description
1 polymer ?
#
loop_
_entity_poly.entity_id
_entity_poly.type
_entity_poly.pdbx_seq_one_letter_code
_entity_poly.pdbx_strand_id
1 'polypeptide(L)'
;MTHLPRYGPTGRWLVATSLLAVAACSTDRNLTAPRNRPELAISDGAHQGGTPGFFFLPPLVAQPGTGGAFDADIAALSPQVAICDITLGPDRDCGGATPAIVVYTTTSTPAITVVPSAETYQVSWDTKLEGFITAHTYRVHVAAGGSGTRRELGFADVFLTPTPGQVKDLATGDLIVLNDGRTLPIRFRIESGIPGTLAVTAASASIPTEGTDLITATLQDLHGAPLAGATVAWSVTADAGTAGTPPLDPTSGQTDAAGTTATTFSAGTTPGTAVVTAAGAGLSANATVTVTGHVVGKPLYVANEGANSITVFATGATGDAVPTGVIAGGDTRLDSPVAVTLDAAGNIYVANFDVTVPSITVYAPGASGNAVPTAVITGGQTGLCDPFALAVDAAGNLYVANHCASSITVYAPGANGDVAPDRAIVGDQTGLSSPSGLALDASGRIYVTNQGDLFGENASVEIFSSGASGNAAPLARIAGGSTGLVAPAGIALDAAGNIYVPNANASPADVTIYAAAANGDVAPTSTIITRFVAGIPDLSFVFGFPIGIALDGSGNVHVASFGNHSVVVYAAGASGVGTPLTVIAGGNTGLAALCGLAF
;
A
#
# COMPACT_ATOMS: atom_id res chain seq x y z
N MET A 1 38.42 -6.34 57.97
CA MET A 1 38.81 -4.98 58.41
C MET A 1 37.86 -4.04 57.74
N THR A 2 36.70 -3.71 58.42
CA THR A 2 36.52 -2.44 59.12
C THR A 2 36.53 -1.26 58.15
N HIS A 3 35.54 -0.42 57.96
CA HIS A 3 34.49 0.12 58.81
C HIS A 3 33.46 0.86 57.95
N LEU A 4 32.18 0.71 58.22
CA LEU A 4 31.18 1.76 58.12
C LEU A 4 31.36 2.77 59.28
N PRO A 5 30.89 4.01 59.19
CA PRO A 5 29.57 4.40 59.66
C PRO A 5 28.93 5.58 58.85
N ARG A 6 27.62 5.62 58.72
CA ARG A 6 26.51 6.14 59.55
C ARG A 6 26.23 7.65 59.50
N TYR A 7 24.90 7.94 59.32
CA TYR A 7 24.03 9.09 59.65
C TYR A 7 24.02 10.28 58.69
N GLY A 8 22.93 10.69 58.11
CA GLY A 8 21.52 10.90 58.41
C GLY A 8 21.24 12.37 58.72
N PRO A 9 20.05 12.86 58.88
CA PRO A 9 18.98 13.09 57.90
C PRO A 9 18.55 14.58 57.93
N THR A 10 17.78 15.07 56.96
CA THR A 10 16.76 16.10 57.22
C THR A 10 15.77 16.15 56.06
N GLY A 11 14.58 15.85 56.40
CA GLY A 11 13.37 15.99 55.64
C GLY A 11 12.85 17.42 55.59
N ARG A 12 12.08 17.67 54.56
CA ARG A 12 11.09 18.72 54.58
C ARG A 12 9.82 18.22 53.88
N TRP A 13 8.83 18.00 54.71
CA TRP A 13 7.44 17.82 54.35
C TRP A 13 6.86 19.18 53.94
N LEU A 14 6.20 19.23 52.80
CA LEU A 14 5.28 20.33 52.44
C LEU A 14 3.86 19.84 52.70
N VAL A 15 3.29 20.39 53.78
CA VAL A 15 1.90 20.24 54.22
C VAL A 15 1.04 21.11 53.29
N ALA A 16 0.10 20.51 52.60
CA ALA A 16 -0.98 21.21 51.95
C ALA A 16 -2.06 21.54 53.01
N THR A 17 -2.21 22.81 53.33
CA THR A 17 -3.27 23.31 54.19
C THR A 17 -4.56 23.46 53.39
N SER A 18 -5.55 22.67 53.72
CA SER A 18 -6.95 22.83 53.35
C SER A 18 -7.59 23.96 54.18
N LEU A 19 -7.98 25.04 53.51
CA LEU A 19 -8.86 26.05 54.13
C LEU A 19 -10.29 25.54 54.14
N LEU A 20 -10.80 25.19 55.33
CA LEU A 20 -12.25 25.13 55.58
C LEU A 20 -12.79 26.56 55.74
N ALA A 21 -13.63 27.00 54.81
CA ALA A 21 -14.46 28.17 55.00
C ALA A 21 -15.78 27.74 55.67
N VAL A 22 -15.96 28.13 56.93
CA VAL A 22 -17.24 28.04 57.62
C VAL A 22 -18.14 29.13 57.09
N ALA A 23 -19.18 28.79 56.36
CA ALA A 23 -20.27 29.72 55.99
C ALA A 23 -21.37 29.66 57.03
N ALA A 24 -21.68 30.82 57.58
CA ALA A 24 -22.75 31.05 58.55
C ALA A 24 -24.12 30.78 57.92
N CYS A 25 -24.99 30.09 58.66
CA CYS A 25 -26.41 29.95 58.40
C CYS A 25 -27.10 31.30 58.44
N SER A 26 -27.66 31.73 57.34
CA SER A 26 -28.81 32.65 57.32
C SER A 26 -30.04 31.88 56.84
N THR A 27 -31.02 31.81 57.71
CA THR A 27 -32.34 31.24 57.41
C THR A 27 -33.09 32.17 56.52
N ASP A 28 -33.18 31.83 55.22
CA ASP A 28 -34.26 32.34 54.38
C ASP A 28 -34.93 31.14 53.67
N ARG A 29 -36.14 30.86 54.10
CA ARG A 29 -37.04 29.88 53.52
C ARG A 29 -37.60 30.46 52.22
N ASN A 30 -37.01 30.08 51.09
CA ASN A 30 -37.69 29.93 49.82
C ASN A 30 -37.00 28.81 49.01
N LEU A 31 -37.41 27.58 49.30
CA LEU A 31 -37.09 26.42 48.53
C LEU A 31 -37.86 26.46 47.20
N THR A 32 -37.32 27.18 46.22
CA THR A 32 -37.51 26.79 44.83
C THR A 32 -36.24 26.03 44.41
N ALA A 33 -36.37 24.72 44.30
CA ALA A 33 -35.32 23.86 43.73
C ALA A 33 -34.82 24.48 42.42
N PRO A 34 -33.50 24.48 42.13
CA PRO A 34 -33.05 24.85 40.81
C PRO A 34 -33.62 23.81 39.85
N ARG A 35 -34.60 24.23 39.07
CA ARG A 35 -34.98 23.47 37.87
C ARG A 35 -33.74 23.47 37.01
N ASN A 36 -33.10 22.30 36.84
CA ASN A 36 -32.17 22.04 35.74
C ASN A 36 -32.97 22.32 34.46
N ARG A 37 -32.88 23.56 33.97
CA ARG A 37 -33.30 23.86 32.60
C ARG A 37 -32.21 23.25 31.72
N PRO A 38 -32.55 22.37 30.78
CA PRO A 38 -31.60 21.96 29.78
C PRO A 38 -31.08 23.22 29.06
N GLU A 39 -29.80 23.30 28.81
CA GLU A 39 -29.24 24.30 27.92
C GLU A 39 -29.84 24.06 26.53
N LEU A 40 -30.57 25.05 26.04
CA LEU A 40 -31.31 24.96 24.80
C LEU A 40 -30.50 25.68 23.72
N ALA A 41 -30.37 25.07 22.56
CA ALA A 41 -29.46 25.52 21.53
C ALA A 41 -30.14 25.63 20.16
N ILE A 42 -29.65 26.54 19.34
CA ILE A 42 -29.93 26.64 17.92
C ILE A 42 -28.58 26.52 17.21
N SER A 43 -28.50 25.62 16.25
CA SER A 43 -27.32 25.43 15.40
C SER A 43 -27.74 25.61 13.94
N ASP A 44 -27.32 26.71 13.34
CA ASP A 44 -27.50 27.02 11.93
C ASP A 44 -26.36 27.92 11.45
N GLY A 45 -26.39 28.39 10.20
CA GLY A 45 -25.32 29.21 9.62
C GLY A 45 -25.01 30.53 10.33
N ALA A 46 -25.95 31.02 11.20
CA ALA A 46 -25.76 32.22 12.00
C ALA A 46 -25.49 31.92 13.49
N HIS A 47 -25.77 30.70 13.96
CA HIS A 47 -25.75 30.36 15.38
C HIS A 47 -24.93 29.08 15.64
N GLN A 48 -24.09 29.08 16.69
CA GLN A 48 -23.39 27.97 17.30
C GLN A 48 -22.63 27.03 16.33
N GLY A 49 -22.05 27.60 15.27
CA GLY A 49 -21.19 26.83 14.35
C GLY A 49 -21.92 25.80 13.48
N GLY A 50 -23.22 26.00 13.24
CA GLY A 50 -23.98 25.19 12.31
C GLY A 50 -23.55 25.35 10.86
N THR A 51 -24.26 24.68 9.96
CA THR A 51 -23.88 24.65 8.53
C THR A 51 -24.02 26.02 7.88
N PRO A 52 -22.96 26.64 7.36
CA PRO A 52 -23.07 27.89 6.62
C PRO A 52 -24.03 27.74 5.42
N GLY A 53 -24.88 28.75 5.20
CA GLY A 53 -25.88 28.72 4.13
C GLY A 53 -27.22 28.03 4.51
N PHE A 54 -27.31 27.45 5.69
CA PHE A 54 -28.58 26.97 6.26
C PHE A 54 -29.02 27.86 7.41
N PHE A 55 -30.28 28.29 7.43
CA PHE A 55 -30.84 29.19 8.45
C PHE A 55 -32.23 28.78 8.83
N PHE A 56 -32.54 28.75 10.15
CA PHE A 56 -33.90 28.80 10.62
C PHE A 56 -34.48 30.23 10.47
N LEU A 57 -35.77 30.32 10.30
CA LEU A 57 -36.49 31.58 10.04
C LEU A 57 -37.62 31.76 11.03
N PRO A 58 -38.19 32.99 11.15
CA PRO A 58 -39.34 33.23 12.02
C PRO A 58 -40.50 32.25 11.77
N PRO A 59 -41.19 31.75 12.81
CA PRO A 59 -41.07 32.20 14.19
C PRO A 59 -40.01 31.51 15.05
N LEU A 60 -39.23 30.59 14.51
CA LEU A 60 -38.21 29.84 15.27
C LEU A 60 -37.03 30.73 15.64
N VAL A 61 -36.56 31.53 14.72
CA VAL A 61 -35.39 32.41 14.90
C VAL A 61 -35.70 33.77 14.26
N ALA A 62 -35.11 34.85 14.79
CA ALA A 62 -35.14 36.15 14.12
C ALA A 62 -34.47 36.03 12.73
N GLN A 63 -34.95 36.81 11.76
CA GLN A 63 -34.46 36.71 10.41
C GLN A 63 -32.95 37.01 10.34
N PRO A 64 -32.11 36.05 9.94
CA PRO A 64 -30.69 36.26 9.85
C PRO A 64 -30.33 37.08 8.60
N GLY A 65 -29.15 37.68 8.59
CA GLY A 65 -28.56 38.24 7.38
C GLY A 65 -28.15 37.08 6.43
N THR A 66 -28.88 36.90 5.35
CA THR A 66 -28.58 35.88 4.33
C THR A 66 -27.67 36.46 3.24
N GLY A 67 -26.64 35.75 2.84
CA GLY A 67 -25.61 36.24 1.87
C GLY A 67 -25.55 35.46 0.56
N GLY A 68 -26.09 34.25 0.54
CA GLY A 68 -26.05 33.36 -0.62
C GLY A 68 -27.35 33.33 -1.42
N ALA A 69 -27.34 32.74 -2.60
CA ALA A 69 -28.51 32.51 -3.41
C ALA A 69 -29.38 31.40 -2.81
N PHE A 70 -30.69 31.64 -2.74
CA PHE A 70 -31.64 30.62 -2.27
C PHE A 70 -31.69 29.44 -3.22
N ASP A 71 -31.60 28.24 -2.69
CA ASP A 71 -31.76 27.01 -3.40
C ASP A 71 -33.21 26.53 -3.35
N ALA A 72 -33.91 26.58 -4.46
CA ALA A 72 -35.32 26.21 -4.57
C ALA A 72 -35.54 24.75 -5.04
N ASP A 73 -34.47 24.00 -5.32
CA ASP A 73 -34.59 22.64 -5.84
C ASP A 73 -34.93 21.61 -4.74
N ILE A 74 -36.21 21.64 -4.35
CA ILE A 74 -36.73 20.73 -3.33
C ILE A 74 -36.60 19.25 -3.69
N ALA A 75 -36.57 18.91 -4.99
CA ALA A 75 -36.48 17.54 -5.45
C ALA A 75 -35.08 16.98 -5.26
N ALA A 76 -34.05 17.74 -5.65
CA ALA A 76 -32.66 17.36 -5.46
C ALA A 76 -32.23 17.43 -4.01
N LEU A 77 -32.58 18.49 -3.29
CA LEU A 77 -32.27 18.64 -1.87
C LEU A 77 -33.01 17.64 -0.96
N SER A 78 -34.21 17.21 -1.35
CA SER A 78 -35.03 16.25 -0.59
C SER A 78 -35.01 16.48 0.92
N PRO A 79 -35.38 17.71 1.40
CA PRO A 79 -35.24 18.09 2.80
C PRO A 79 -36.09 17.21 3.71
N GLN A 80 -35.58 17.00 4.92
CA GLN A 80 -36.24 16.27 5.98
C GLN A 80 -36.22 17.09 7.26
N VAL A 81 -37.35 17.14 7.98
CA VAL A 81 -37.45 17.70 9.31
C VAL A 81 -37.85 16.59 10.27
N ALA A 82 -36.99 16.30 11.25
CA ALA A 82 -37.24 15.29 12.28
C ALA A 82 -37.36 15.95 13.65
N ILE A 83 -38.28 15.49 14.47
CA ILE A 83 -38.53 16.07 15.81
C ILE A 83 -38.39 14.98 16.86
N CYS A 84 -37.53 15.20 17.86
CA CYS A 84 -37.22 14.27 18.94
C CYS A 84 -37.42 14.92 20.32
N ASP A 85 -37.73 14.11 21.32
CA ASP A 85 -37.76 14.54 22.73
C ASP A 85 -36.36 14.48 23.36
N ILE A 86 -35.82 15.64 23.74
CA ILE A 86 -34.51 15.77 24.37
C ILE A 86 -34.59 16.11 25.87
N THR A 87 -35.78 16.01 26.48
CA THR A 87 -36.03 16.39 27.88
C THR A 87 -35.09 15.69 28.87
N LEU A 88 -34.65 14.47 28.57
CA LEU A 88 -33.76 13.67 29.43
C LEU A 88 -32.26 13.88 29.16
N GLY A 89 -31.90 14.79 28.26
CA GLY A 89 -30.52 15.17 27.97
C GLY A 89 -30.29 15.60 26.52
N PRO A 90 -29.38 16.56 26.27
CA PRO A 90 -29.09 17.09 24.94
C PRO A 90 -28.44 16.06 24.00
N ASP A 91 -27.87 14.95 24.52
CA ASP A 91 -27.28 13.86 23.74
C ASP A 91 -28.36 12.95 23.10
N ARG A 92 -29.62 13.20 23.36
CA ARG A 92 -30.75 12.53 22.73
C ARG A 92 -31.15 13.29 21.45
N ASP A 93 -30.27 13.20 20.46
CA ASP A 93 -30.62 13.63 19.11
C ASP A 93 -31.43 12.53 18.39
N CYS A 94 -32.08 12.88 17.28
CA CYS A 94 -32.94 11.96 16.51
C CYS A 94 -32.18 10.74 15.91
N GLY A 95 -30.98 10.43 16.38
CA GLY A 95 -30.12 9.32 15.97
C GLY A 95 -30.15 8.15 16.96
N GLY A 96 -30.08 6.95 16.47
CA GLY A 96 -29.81 5.71 17.21
C GLY A 96 -30.77 5.34 18.33
N ALA A 97 -30.53 5.80 19.57
CA ALA A 97 -31.28 5.39 20.76
C ALA A 97 -32.57 6.21 21.02
N THR A 98 -32.77 7.32 20.34
CA THR A 98 -33.95 8.18 20.49
C THR A 98 -34.59 8.40 19.11
N PRO A 99 -35.55 7.54 18.70
CA PRO A 99 -36.20 7.69 17.41
C PRO A 99 -36.99 9.03 17.36
N ALA A 100 -37.04 9.60 16.16
CA ALA A 100 -37.89 10.78 15.94
C ALA A 100 -39.36 10.45 16.22
N ILE A 101 -40.05 11.33 16.92
CA ILE A 101 -41.48 11.23 17.16
C ILE A 101 -42.23 11.44 15.84
N VAL A 102 -41.79 12.40 15.04
CA VAL A 102 -42.34 12.68 13.72
C VAL A 102 -41.22 13.06 12.76
N VAL A 103 -41.40 12.66 11.50
CA VAL A 103 -40.50 12.98 10.39
C VAL A 103 -41.34 13.55 9.25
N TYR A 104 -41.01 14.79 8.86
CA TYR A 104 -41.60 15.44 7.70
C TYR A 104 -40.63 15.34 6.52
N THR A 105 -41.18 15.07 5.35
CA THR A 105 -40.49 15.01 4.07
C THR A 105 -41.27 15.75 3.00
N THR A 106 -40.80 15.76 1.79
CA THR A 106 -41.53 16.31 0.63
C THR A 106 -42.78 15.49 0.27
N THR A 107 -42.94 14.29 0.83
CA THR A 107 -44.09 13.39 0.57
C THR A 107 -44.91 13.06 1.81
N SER A 108 -44.55 13.57 2.99
CA SER A 108 -45.34 13.39 4.24
C SER A 108 -46.64 14.20 4.23
N THR A 109 -47.47 13.96 5.23
CA THR A 109 -48.68 14.79 5.46
C THR A 109 -48.65 15.35 6.88
N PRO A 110 -48.45 16.70 7.07
CA PRO A 110 -48.16 17.69 6.01
C PRO A 110 -46.78 17.47 5.34
N ALA A 111 -46.66 17.87 4.08
CA ALA A 111 -45.42 17.84 3.35
C ALA A 111 -44.57 19.10 3.56
N ILE A 112 -43.24 18.96 3.45
CA ILE A 112 -42.35 20.12 3.31
C ILE A 112 -42.60 20.73 1.93
N THR A 113 -42.85 22.04 1.93
CA THR A 113 -43.10 22.82 0.71
C THR A 113 -42.08 23.94 0.56
N VAL A 114 -41.79 24.32 -0.69
CA VAL A 114 -40.95 25.48 -0.99
C VAL A 114 -41.84 26.68 -1.34
N VAL A 115 -41.51 27.86 -0.82
CA VAL A 115 -42.15 29.13 -1.14
C VAL A 115 -41.11 30.05 -1.78
N PRO A 116 -40.92 29.97 -3.13
CA PRO A 116 -39.84 30.66 -3.82
C PRO A 116 -39.88 32.20 -3.64
N SER A 117 -41.06 32.79 -3.62
CA SER A 117 -41.24 34.25 -3.41
C SER A 117 -40.79 34.73 -2.03
N ALA A 118 -40.77 33.84 -1.04
CA ALA A 118 -40.29 34.13 0.32
C ALA A 118 -38.91 33.50 0.58
N GLU A 119 -38.34 32.82 -0.43
CA GLU A 119 -37.04 32.11 -0.35
C GLU A 119 -36.96 31.14 0.85
N THR A 120 -38.03 30.38 1.10
CA THR A 120 -38.16 29.51 2.27
C THR A 120 -38.68 28.12 1.94
N TYR A 121 -38.25 27.17 2.73
CA TYR A 121 -38.89 25.88 2.95
C TYR A 121 -39.76 25.95 4.19
N GLN A 122 -40.92 25.29 4.19
CA GLN A 122 -41.79 25.27 5.35
C GLN A 122 -42.54 23.95 5.49
N VAL A 123 -42.83 23.61 6.76
CA VAL A 123 -43.76 22.56 7.16
C VAL A 123 -44.47 22.96 8.43
N SER A 124 -45.70 22.49 8.62
CA SER A 124 -46.50 22.79 9.82
C SER A 124 -46.38 21.63 10.82
N TRP A 125 -45.83 21.91 11.99
CA TRP A 125 -45.78 20.97 13.12
C TRP A 125 -47.04 21.14 13.98
N ASP A 126 -47.87 20.08 14.06
CA ASP A 126 -49.02 20.02 14.94
C ASP A 126 -48.62 19.35 16.27
N THR A 127 -48.60 20.14 17.36
CA THR A 127 -48.24 19.68 18.69
C THR A 127 -49.36 18.84 19.37
N LYS A 128 -50.50 18.66 18.72
CA LYS A 128 -51.58 17.78 19.20
C LYS A 128 -51.42 16.32 18.79
N LEU A 129 -50.44 16.02 17.92
CA LEU A 129 -50.16 14.65 17.50
C LEU A 129 -49.73 13.80 18.70
N GLU A 130 -50.07 12.52 18.68
CA GLU A 130 -49.64 11.56 19.71
C GLU A 130 -48.11 11.55 19.85
N GLY A 131 -47.65 11.51 21.11
CA GLY A 131 -46.18 11.46 21.42
C GLY A 131 -45.59 12.79 21.86
N PHE A 132 -46.32 13.93 21.75
CA PHE A 132 -45.88 15.22 22.30
C PHE A 132 -46.46 15.49 23.69
N ILE A 133 -45.62 15.88 24.63
CA ILE A 133 -45.93 16.04 26.04
C ILE A 133 -45.58 17.48 26.48
N THR A 134 -46.47 18.14 27.22
CA THR A 134 -46.18 19.46 27.77
C THR A 134 -45.07 19.42 28.83
N ALA A 135 -44.38 20.55 28.99
CA ALA A 135 -43.18 20.69 29.82
C ALA A 135 -41.98 19.85 29.36
N HIS A 136 -41.99 19.35 28.12
CA HIS A 136 -40.86 18.69 27.46
C HIS A 136 -40.18 19.62 26.48
N THR A 137 -38.87 19.33 26.23
CA THR A 137 -38.07 20.01 25.23
C THR A 137 -37.90 19.09 24.01
N TYR A 138 -38.14 19.64 22.85
CA TYR A 138 -38.04 18.95 21.58
C TYR A 138 -36.96 19.59 20.71
N ARG A 139 -36.20 18.79 20.02
CA ARG A 139 -35.23 19.24 19.02
C ARG A 139 -35.81 19.02 17.63
N VAL A 140 -35.80 20.08 16.84
CA VAL A 140 -36.18 20.10 15.44
C VAL A 140 -34.90 20.01 14.62
N HIS A 141 -34.62 18.88 14.00
CA HIS A 141 -33.50 18.67 13.10
C HIS A 141 -33.91 18.92 11.66
N VAL A 142 -33.03 19.55 10.87
CA VAL A 142 -33.21 19.68 9.43
C VAL A 142 -32.02 19.05 8.74
N ALA A 143 -32.30 18.11 7.83
CA ALA A 143 -31.31 17.46 6.98
C ALA A 143 -31.71 17.60 5.52
N ALA A 144 -30.73 17.63 4.63
CA ALA A 144 -30.93 17.62 3.19
C ALA A 144 -29.85 16.85 2.46
N GLY A 145 -30.09 16.48 1.18
CA GLY A 145 -29.19 15.73 0.31
C GLY A 145 -29.89 14.64 -0.46
N GLY A 146 -29.34 14.24 -1.61
CA GLY A 146 -29.92 13.22 -2.50
C GLY A 146 -30.03 11.82 -1.88
N SER A 147 -30.47 10.86 -2.64
CA SER A 147 -30.99 9.54 -2.25
C SER A 147 -30.03 8.55 -1.53
N GLY A 148 -28.89 8.98 -1.00
CA GLY A 148 -27.93 8.06 -0.32
C GLY A 148 -27.59 8.45 1.11
N THR A 149 -27.16 9.66 1.35
CA THR A 149 -26.74 10.16 2.67
C THR A 149 -27.25 11.58 2.83
N ARG A 150 -28.21 11.76 3.75
CA ARG A 150 -28.63 13.10 4.14
C ARG A 150 -27.62 13.70 5.10
N ARG A 151 -27.24 14.94 4.85
CA ARG A 151 -26.42 15.72 5.76
C ARG A 151 -27.34 16.48 6.71
N GLU A 152 -27.05 16.45 8.00
CA GLU A 152 -27.67 17.35 8.96
C GLU A 152 -27.18 18.79 8.70
N LEU A 153 -28.11 19.71 8.55
CA LEU A 153 -27.84 21.12 8.28
C LEU A 153 -27.87 21.95 9.56
N GLY A 154 -28.73 21.58 10.51
CA GLY A 154 -28.85 22.25 11.79
C GLY A 154 -30.06 21.80 12.60
N PHE A 155 -30.16 22.33 13.80
CA PHE A 155 -31.26 22.05 14.71
C PHE A 155 -31.72 23.29 15.49
N ALA A 156 -32.96 23.25 16.02
CA ALA A 156 -33.50 24.22 16.93
C ALA A 156 -34.28 23.54 18.06
N ASP A 157 -34.03 23.94 19.30
CA ASP A 157 -34.71 23.42 20.47
C ASP A 157 -35.97 24.18 20.78
N VAL A 158 -37.07 23.48 21.04
CA VAL A 158 -38.40 24.01 21.29
C VAL A 158 -38.94 23.45 22.61
N PHE A 159 -39.37 24.29 23.50
CA PHE A 159 -40.00 23.88 24.75
C PHE A 159 -41.54 24.05 24.70
N LEU A 160 -42.28 22.95 24.92
CA LEU A 160 -43.74 22.98 24.99
C LEU A 160 -44.23 23.39 26.40
N THR A 161 -45.00 24.49 26.51
CA THR A 161 -45.58 24.94 27.79
C THR A 161 -47.06 24.62 27.86
N PRO A 162 -47.58 24.26 29.08
CA PRO A 162 -48.99 23.99 29.28
C PRO A 162 -49.86 25.26 29.36
N THR A 163 -49.26 26.45 29.46
CA THR A 163 -50.00 27.74 29.68
C THR A 163 -49.79 28.70 28.51
N PRO A 164 -50.87 29.32 27.99
CA PRO A 164 -50.77 30.36 26.98
C PRO A 164 -50.10 31.62 27.52
N GLY A 165 -49.05 32.12 26.84
CA GLY A 165 -48.72 33.51 27.03
C GLY A 165 -47.31 33.98 27.26
N GLN A 166 -46.27 33.19 27.05
CA GLN A 166 -44.89 33.72 27.02
C GLN A 166 -44.09 33.16 25.84
N VAL A 167 -44.23 33.81 24.70
CA VAL A 167 -43.20 33.78 23.65
C VAL A 167 -42.14 34.78 24.10
N LYS A 168 -41.02 34.31 24.62
CA LYS A 168 -39.95 35.20 25.00
C LYS A 168 -39.11 35.54 23.77
N ASP A 169 -38.86 36.83 23.66
CA ASP A 169 -38.06 37.46 22.61
C ASP A 169 -36.75 36.73 22.35
N LEU A 170 -36.50 36.40 21.09
CA LEU A 170 -35.36 35.59 20.60
C LEU A 170 -34.14 36.45 20.25
N ALA A 171 -34.07 37.67 20.74
CA ALA A 171 -32.90 38.54 20.50
C ALA A 171 -31.57 37.95 21.04
N THR A 172 -31.65 36.89 21.85
CA THR A 172 -30.47 36.22 22.46
C THR A 172 -30.15 34.83 21.90
N GLY A 173 -30.93 34.33 20.92
CA GLY A 173 -30.67 32.98 20.34
C GLY A 173 -31.12 31.82 21.21
N ASP A 174 -31.86 32.05 22.28
CA ASP A 174 -32.27 31.04 23.24
C ASP A 174 -33.77 30.81 23.23
N LEU A 175 -34.18 29.55 23.10
CA LEU A 175 -35.45 28.95 23.46
C LEU A 175 -36.73 29.54 22.86
N ILE A 176 -37.36 28.78 21.98
CA ILE A 176 -38.76 29.00 21.60
C ILE A 176 -39.67 28.28 22.60
N VAL A 177 -40.51 29.05 23.26
CA VAL A 177 -41.58 28.53 24.11
C VAL A 177 -42.86 28.48 23.30
N LEU A 178 -43.35 27.27 23.02
CA LEU A 178 -44.59 27.05 22.30
C LEU A 178 -45.68 26.59 23.25
N ASN A 179 -46.89 27.12 23.07
CA ASN A 179 -48.06 26.65 23.80
C ASN A 179 -48.62 25.37 23.17
N ASP A 180 -48.88 24.35 24.00
CA ASP A 180 -49.51 23.10 23.59
C ASP A 180 -50.85 23.34 22.87
N GLY A 181 -51.10 22.55 21.85
CA GLY A 181 -52.35 22.62 21.08
C GLY A 181 -52.37 23.65 19.95
N ARG A 182 -51.21 24.16 19.53
CA ARG A 182 -51.05 25.02 18.36
C ARG A 182 -50.20 24.41 17.30
N THR A 183 -50.43 24.80 16.05
CA THR A 183 -49.56 24.45 14.91
C THR A 183 -48.42 25.45 14.85
N LEU A 184 -47.16 24.94 14.86
CA LEU A 184 -45.95 25.73 14.66
C LEU A 184 -45.47 25.59 13.21
N PRO A 185 -45.40 26.70 12.44
CA PRO A 185 -44.72 26.64 11.15
C PRO A 185 -43.21 26.59 11.37
N ILE A 186 -42.61 25.48 10.99
CA ILE A 186 -41.12 25.34 10.89
C ILE A 186 -40.73 25.91 9.53
N ARG A 187 -39.97 26.99 9.55
CA ARG A 187 -39.46 27.64 8.36
C ARG A 187 -37.93 27.64 8.38
N PHE A 188 -37.35 27.38 7.24
CA PHE A 188 -35.90 27.41 7.07
C PHE A 188 -35.52 27.79 5.63
N ARG A 189 -34.29 28.28 5.48
CA ARG A 189 -33.70 28.65 4.21
C ARG A 189 -32.46 27.78 3.96
N ILE A 190 -32.32 27.30 2.75
CA ILE A 190 -31.14 26.60 2.25
C ILE A 190 -30.56 27.45 1.12
N GLU A 191 -29.27 27.77 1.17
CA GLU A 191 -28.56 28.48 0.11
C GLU A 191 -27.85 27.49 -0.80
N SER A 192 -27.64 27.90 -2.06
CA SER A 192 -26.87 27.10 -3.02
C SER A 192 -25.41 26.99 -2.60
N GLY A 193 -24.76 25.86 -2.96
CA GLY A 193 -23.35 25.64 -2.69
C GLY A 193 -23.04 25.16 -1.27
N ILE A 194 -24.04 24.70 -0.51
CA ILE A 194 -23.77 24.04 0.76
C ILE A 194 -23.02 22.74 0.49
N PRO A 195 -21.86 22.51 1.15
CA PRO A 195 -21.11 21.27 1.01
C PRO A 195 -21.97 20.05 1.37
N GLY A 196 -22.04 19.07 0.48
CA GLY A 196 -22.82 17.84 0.62
C GLY A 196 -21.97 16.64 0.97
N THR A 197 -20.91 16.43 0.20
CA THR A 197 -20.04 15.26 0.35
C THR A 197 -18.57 15.64 0.21
N LEU A 198 -17.73 14.98 1.01
CA LEU A 198 -16.29 14.98 0.86
C LEU A 198 -15.86 13.51 0.71
N ALA A 199 -15.21 13.18 -0.40
CA ALA A 199 -14.64 11.86 -0.63
C ALA A 199 -13.12 11.95 -0.67
N VAL A 200 -12.43 10.92 -0.18
CA VAL A 200 -10.96 10.83 -0.19
C VAL A 200 -10.55 9.51 -0.80
N THR A 201 -9.63 9.56 -1.75
CA THR A 201 -9.10 8.37 -2.43
C THR A 201 -7.58 8.40 -2.42
N ALA A 202 -6.97 7.25 -2.20
CA ALA A 202 -5.55 7.01 -2.41
C ALA A 202 -5.35 6.46 -3.83
N ALA A 203 -4.30 6.89 -4.52
CA ALA A 203 -3.97 6.37 -5.85
C ALA A 203 -3.57 4.90 -5.79
N SER A 204 -2.96 4.48 -4.67
CA SER A 204 -2.58 3.10 -4.41
C SER A 204 -3.14 2.61 -3.08
N ALA A 205 -3.64 1.36 -3.03
CA ALA A 205 -4.09 0.74 -1.77
C ALA A 205 -2.91 0.40 -0.85
N SER A 206 -1.72 0.20 -1.42
CA SER A 206 -0.48 -0.08 -0.68
C SER A 206 0.74 0.52 -1.38
N ILE A 207 1.72 0.95 -0.59
CA ILE A 207 3.02 1.45 -1.04
C ILE A 207 4.13 0.86 -0.17
N PRO A 208 5.37 0.74 -0.66
CA PRO A 208 6.49 0.33 0.17
C PRO A 208 6.85 1.41 1.22
N THR A 209 7.58 1.03 2.26
CA THR A 209 8.26 2.00 3.14
C THR A 209 9.12 2.94 2.32
N GLU A 210 9.20 4.21 2.75
CA GLU A 210 9.88 5.30 2.03
C GLU A 210 9.26 5.66 0.66
N GLY A 211 8.19 4.97 0.25
CA GLY A 211 7.41 5.29 -0.94
C GLY A 211 6.47 6.48 -0.72
N THR A 212 5.88 6.97 -1.81
CA THR A 212 4.90 8.06 -1.79
C THR A 212 3.61 7.65 -2.48
N ASP A 213 2.48 8.25 -2.06
CA ASP A 213 1.18 8.06 -2.70
C ASP A 213 0.46 9.41 -2.83
N LEU A 214 -0.30 9.55 -3.92
CA LEU A 214 -1.14 10.72 -4.14
C LEU A 214 -2.52 10.49 -3.53
N ILE A 215 -2.89 11.35 -2.58
CA ILE A 215 -4.20 11.31 -1.93
C ILE A 215 -5.03 12.47 -2.44
N THR A 216 -6.19 12.16 -3.01
CA THR A 216 -7.09 13.17 -3.61
C THR A 216 -8.37 13.28 -2.81
N ALA A 217 -8.78 14.50 -2.49
CA ALA A 217 -10.09 14.81 -1.94
C ALA A 217 -10.98 15.43 -3.01
N THR A 218 -12.25 15.03 -3.03
CA THR A 218 -13.28 15.60 -3.91
C THR A 218 -14.42 16.12 -3.06
N LEU A 219 -14.69 17.41 -3.16
CA LEU A 219 -15.76 18.10 -2.44
C LEU A 219 -16.89 18.48 -3.40
N GLN A 220 -18.09 18.08 -3.05
CA GLN A 220 -19.31 18.38 -3.83
C GLN A 220 -20.36 19.02 -2.93
N ASP A 221 -21.25 19.80 -3.52
CA ASP A 221 -22.42 20.36 -2.83
C ASP A 221 -23.53 19.32 -2.62
N LEU A 222 -24.67 19.75 -2.06
CA LEU A 222 -25.83 18.88 -1.83
C LEU A 222 -26.47 18.32 -3.11
N HIS A 223 -26.17 18.90 -4.29
CA HIS A 223 -26.61 18.43 -5.60
C HIS A 223 -25.60 17.53 -6.28
N GLY A 224 -24.41 17.31 -5.68
CA GLY A 224 -23.31 16.58 -6.29
C GLY A 224 -22.49 17.42 -7.27
N ALA A 225 -22.71 18.74 -7.35
CA ALA A 225 -21.88 19.62 -8.16
C ALA A 225 -20.54 19.94 -7.46
N PRO A 226 -19.44 20.08 -8.22
CA PRO A 226 -18.14 20.35 -7.63
C PRO A 226 -18.08 21.71 -6.92
N LEU A 227 -17.46 21.75 -5.75
CA LEU A 227 -17.25 22.98 -4.98
C LEU A 227 -15.79 23.44 -5.09
N ALA A 228 -15.57 24.51 -5.83
CA ALA A 228 -14.26 25.12 -6.01
C ALA A 228 -13.94 26.14 -4.90
N GLY A 229 -12.63 26.34 -4.63
CA GLY A 229 -12.14 27.37 -3.70
C GLY A 229 -12.31 27.05 -2.22
N ALA A 230 -12.80 25.86 -1.87
CA ALA A 230 -12.91 25.43 -0.49
C ALA A 230 -11.56 24.95 0.05
N THR A 231 -11.18 25.39 1.25
CA THR A 231 -9.97 24.92 1.90
C THR A 231 -10.20 23.55 2.52
N VAL A 232 -9.31 22.60 2.19
CA VAL A 232 -9.24 21.27 2.78
C VAL A 232 -7.91 21.15 3.53
N ALA A 233 -7.97 20.77 4.80
CA ALA A 233 -6.81 20.48 5.62
C ALA A 233 -6.58 18.96 5.64
N TRP A 234 -5.31 18.56 5.64
CA TRP A 234 -4.90 17.18 5.66
C TRP A 234 -4.26 16.81 6.99
N SER A 235 -4.57 15.64 7.47
CA SER A 235 -3.90 15.04 8.63
C SER A 235 -3.71 13.55 8.40
N VAL A 236 -2.75 12.95 9.13
CA VAL A 236 -2.49 11.51 9.06
C VAL A 236 -2.40 10.93 10.46
N THR A 237 -3.00 9.76 10.64
CA THR A 237 -2.81 8.90 11.81
C THR A 237 -2.23 7.59 11.30
N ALA A 238 -1.08 7.19 11.82
CA ALA A 238 -0.37 6.02 11.34
C ALA A 238 0.24 5.24 12.51
N ASP A 239 0.54 3.96 12.28
CA ASP A 239 1.35 3.16 13.20
C ASP A 239 2.75 3.79 13.39
N ALA A 240 3.41 3.51 14.50
CA ALA A 240 4.68 4.13 14.83
C ALA A 240 5.75 3.87 13.74
N GLY A 241 6.29 4.95 13.17
CA GLY A 241 7.30 4.89 12.11
C GLY A 241 6.77 4.61 10.70
N THR A 242 5.45 4.43 10.53
CA THR A 242 4.82 4.17 9.22
C THR A 242 4.69 5.43 8.35
N ALA A 243 4.53 6.60 8.96
CA ALA A 243 4.52 7.89 8.25
C ALA A 243 5.91 8.52 8.22
N GLY A 244 6.27 9.11 7.09
CA GLY A 244 7.54 9.83 6.87
C GLY A 244 7.59 11.20 7.54
N THR A 245 8.63 11.98 7.24
CA THR A 245 8.79 13.33 7.79
C THR A 245 9.27 14.28 6.67
N PRO A 246 8.42 15.21 6.19
CA PRO A 246 7.01 15.37 6.53
C PRO A 246 6.12 14.24 6.01
N PRO A 247 5.05 13.87 6.73
CA PRO A 247 4.18 12.78 6.28
C PRO A 247 3.25 13.17 5.14
N LEU A 248 2.91 14.46 5.03
CA LEU A 248 1.99 15.03 4.03
C LEU A 248 2.56 16.33 3.48
N ASP A 249 2.48 16.50 2.16
CA ASP A 249 2.86 17.72 1.48
C ASP A 249 1.99 17.96 0.22
N PRO A 250 1.23 19.07 0.16
CA PRO A 250 0.97 20.07 1.19
C PRO A 250 0.03 19.56 2.31
N THR A 251 0.05 20.21 3.48
CA THR A 251 -0.86 19.91 4.61
C THR A 251 -2.23 20.57 4.48
N SER A 252 -2.45 21.40 3.47
CA SER A 252 -3.74 21.98 3.09
C SER A 252 -3.72 22.44 1.64
N GLY A 253 -4.90 22.47 1.01
CA GLY A 253 -5.07 22.96 -0.36
C GLY A 253 -6.47 23.52 -0.57
N GLN A 254 -6.64 24.30 -1.63
CA GLN A 254 -7.97 24.73 -2.08
C GLN A 254 -8.44 23.81 -3.20
N THR A 255 -9.73 23.53 -3.24
CA THR A 255 -10.35 22.78 -4.31
C THR A 255 -10.35 23.58 -5.61
N ASP A 256 -10.05 22.92 -6.71
CA ASP A 256 -10.09 23.46 -8.07
C ASP A 256 -11.52 23.53 -8.65
N ALA A 257 -11.65 23.84 -9.93
CA ALA A 257 -12.94 23.92 -10.63
C ALA A 257 -13.68 22.55 -10.71
N ALA A 258 -12.97 21.44 -10.56
CA ALA A 258 -13.55 20.10 -10.46
C ALA A 258 -13.90 19.71 -9.00
N GLY A 259 -13.73 20.61 -8.05
CA GLY A 259 -13.94 20.36 -6.62
C GLY A 259 -12.84 19.50 -6.01
N THR A 260 -11.67 19.37 -6.64
CA THR A 260 -10.60 18.48 -6.19
C THR A 260 -9.40 19.21 -5.62
N THR A 261 -8.76 18.60 -4.63
CA THR A 261 -7.45 18.99 -4.12
C THR A 261 -6.69 17.74 -3.72
N ALA A 262 -5.36 17.82 -3.66
CA ALA A 262 -4.54 16.65 -3.36
C ALA A 262 -3.39 16.96 -2.41
N THR A 263 -2.88 15.91 -1.77
CA THR A 263 -1.64 15.89 -1.00
C THR A 263 -0.85 14.65 -1.34
N THR A 264 0.46 14.71 -1.18
CA THR A 264 1.33 13.53 -1.28
C THR A 264 1.56 12.97 0.13
N PHE A 265 1.18 11.72 0.34
CA PHE A 265 1.56 10.97 1.54
C PHE A 265 2.94 10.35 1.34
N SER A 266 3.84 10.55 2.29
CA SER A 266 5.17 9.92 2.32
C SER A 266 5.20 8.86 3.42
N ALA A 267 5.56 7.63 3.05
CA ALA A 267 5.72 6.54 4.02
C ALA A 267 7.05 6.68 4.78
N GLY A 268 7.05 6.22 6.02
CA GLY A 268 8.24 6.08 6.85
C GLY A 268 8.97 4.75 6.61
N THR A 269 9.83 4.38 7.53
CA THR A 269 10.70 3.19 7.43
C THR A 269 10.07 1.91 8.01
N THR A 270 8.90 2.00 8.64
CA THR A 270 8.24 0.87 9.30
C THR A 270 6.95 0.49 8.57
N PRO A 271 6.74 -0.79 8.25
CA PRO A 271 5.46 -1.27 7.71
C PRO A 271 4.31 -1.04 8.69
N GLY A 272 3.12 -0.83 8.17
CA GLY A 272 1.93 -0.61 8.98
C GLY A 272 0.81 0.02 8.18
N THR A 273 -0.13 0.65 8.87
CA THR A 273 -1.28 1.31 8.27
C THR A 273 -1.23 2.80 8.53
N ALA A 274 -1.52 3.59 7.52
CA ALA A 274 -1.71 5.04 7.61
C ALA A 274 -3.13 5.39 7.16
N VAL A 275 -3.81 6.21 7.97
CA VAL A 275 -5.12 6.78 7.65
C VAL A 275 -4.94 8.26 7.39
N VAL A 276 -5.10 8.67 6.14
CA VAL A 276 -5.04 10.07 5.72
C VAL A 276 -6.45 10.65 5.75
N THR A 277 -6.63 11.70 6.53
CA THR A 277 -7.90 12.39 6.73
C THR A 277 -7.88 13.74 6.03
N ALA A 278 -8.88 13.99 5.20
CA ALA A 278 -9.21 15.32 4.70
C ALA A 278 -10.34 15.92 5.54
N ALA A 279 -10.20 17.18 5.92
CA ALA A 279 -11.23 17.93 6.63
C ALA A 279 -11.42 19.31 5.98
N GLY A 280 -12.67 19.64 5.63
CA GLY A 280 -12.98 20.92 5.00
C GLY A 280 -14.48 21.15 4.92
N ALA A 281 -14.89 22.41 4.99
CA ALA A 281 -16.29 22.82 4.88
C ALA A 281 -17.24 22.09 5.85
N GLY A 282 -16.75 21.76 7.06
CA GLY A 282 -17.52 21.03 8.08
C GLY A 282 -17.69 19.53 7.79
N LEU A 283 -16.95 18.98 6.83
CA LEU A 283 -16.94 17.57 6.47
C LEU A 283 -15.56 16.96 6.73
N SER A 284 -15.52 15.66 6.95
CA SER A 284 -14.27 14.89 7.00
C SER A 284 -14.44 13.53 6.33
N ALA A 285 -13.37 13.04 5.71
CA ALA A 285 -13.32 11.73 5.08
C ALA A 285 -11.89 11.18 5.11
N ASN A 286 -11.76 9.87 5.00
CA ASN A 286 -10.49 9.16 5.17
C ASN A 286 -10.17 8.29 3.96
N ALA A 287 -8.87 8.16 3.67
CA ALA A 287 -8.32 7.08 2.86
C ALA A 287 -7.30 6.30 3.69
N THR A 288 -7.29 4.98 3.54
CA THR A 288 -6.33 4.10 4.21
C THR A 288 -5.27 3.66 3.20
N VAL A 289 -4.01 3.83 3.56
CA VAL A 289 -2.85 3.36 2.80
C VAL A 289 -2.12 2.32 3.64
N THR A 290 -1.92 1.13 3.09
CA THR A 290 -1.09 0.10 3.72
C THR A 290 0.36 0.34 3.31
N VAL A 291 1.22 0.61 4.27
CA VAL A 291 2.67 0.66 4.05
C VAL A 291 3.22 -0.75 4.24
N THR A 292 3.62 -1.36 3.14
CA THR A 292 4.27 -2.67 3.15
C THR A 292 5.75 -2.51 3.46
N GLY A 293 6.38 -3.51 4.10
CA GLY A 293 7.82 -3.47 4.30
C GLY A 293 8.50 -3.18 2.97
N HIS A 294 9.29 -2.12 2.93
CA HIS A 294 10.34 -2.07 1.95
C HIS A 294 11.25 -3.23 2.31
N VAL A 295 11.15 -4.29 1.54
CA VAL A 295 12.21 -5.26 1.58
C VAL A 295 13.42 -4.44 1.17
N VAL A 296 14.36 -4.21 2.10
CA VAL A 296 15.72 -3.83 1.74
C VAL A 296 16.22 -5.06 0.98
N GLY A 297 15.68 -5.21 -0.21
CA GLY A 297 16.08 -6.22 -1.16
C GLY A 297 17.50 -5.83 -1.54
N LYS A 298 18.33 -6.83 -1.67
CA LYS A 298 19.64 -6.65 -2.27
C LYS A 298 19.43 -6.03 -3.66
N PRO A 299 20.36 -5.21 -4.15
CA PRO A 299 20.30 -4.70 -5.52
C PRO A 299 20.29 -5.89 -6.50
N LEU A 300 19.59 -5.72 -7.60
CA LEU A 300 19.55 -6.70 -8.67
C LEU A 300 20.78 -6.54 -9.58
N TYR A 301 21.59 -7.56 -9.67
CA TYR A 301 22.71 -7.66 -10.60
C TYR A 301 22.30 -8.41 -11.85
N VAL A 302 22.63 -7.87 -13.02
CA VAL A 302 22.28 -8.46 -14.32
C VAL A 302 23.54 -8.59 -15.18
N ALA A 303 23.82 -9.81 -15.62
CA ALA A 303 24.88 -10.07 -16.58
C ALA A 303 24.38 -9.80 -18.01
N ASN A 304 25.05 -8.87 -18.71
CA ASN A 304 24.75 -8.48 -20.08
C ASN A 304 25.83 -9.02 -21.02
N GLU A 305 25.56 -10.14 -21.65
CA GLU A 305 26.47 -10.77 -22.63
C GLU A 305 26.78 -9.82 -23.79
N GLY A 306 25.73 -9.22 -24.37
CA GLY A 306 25.85 -8.35 -25.54
C GLY A 306 26.57 -7.02 -25.29
N ALA A 307 26.71 -6.60 -24.03
CA ALA A 307 27.37 -5.34 -23.66
C ALA A 307 28.69 -5.56 -22.90
N ASN A 308 29.12 -6.79 -22.65
CA ASN A 308 30.25 -7.10 -21.78
C ASN A 308 30.21 -6.32 -20.47
N SER A 309 29.06 -6.37 -19.77
CA SER A 309 28.84 -5.57 -18.57
C SER A 309 27.99 -6.29 -17.53
N ILE A 310 28.11 -5.84 -16.27
CA ILE A 310 27.16 -6.14 -15.21
C ILE A 310 26.44 -4.85 -14.86
N THR A 311 25.13 -4.79 -15.02
CA THR A 311 24.30 -3.66 -14.54
C THR A 311 23.74 -3.97 -13.17
N VAL A 312 23.65 -2.95 -12.32
CA VAL A 312 23.15 -3.05 -10.95
C VAL A 312 21.97 -2.12 -10.80
N PHE A 313 20.82 -2.66 -10.45
CA PHE A 313 19.61 -1.87 -10.23
C PHE A 313 19.28 -1.78 -8.74
N ALA A 314 18.72 -0.63 -8.33
CA ALA A 314 18.16 -0.51 -7.01
C ALA A 314 17.01 -1.52 -6.82
N THR A 315 16.77 -1.90 -5.57
CA THR A 315 15.59 -2.69 -5.20
C THR A 315 14.32 -1.98 -5.69
N GLY A 316 13.41 -2.75 -6.32
CA GLY A 316 12.16 -2.19 -6.82
C GLY A 316 12.29 -1.36 -8.11
N ALA A 317 13.41 -1.41 -8.82
CA ALA A 317 13.57 -0.74 -10.12
C ALA A 317 12.46 -1.17 -11.10
N THR A 318 11.95 -0.20 -11.87
CA THR A 318 10.84 -0.40 -12.82
C THR A 318 11.03 0.43 -14.10
N GLY A 319 10.41 0.00 -15.20
CA GLY A 319 10.40 0.75 -16.45
C GLY A 319 11.79 0.98 -17.01
N ASP A 320 12.04 2.14 -17.57
CA ASP A 320 13.33 2.57 -18.13
C ASP A 320 14.31 3.07 -17.04
N ALA A 321 14.47 2.23 -15.99
CA ALA A 321 15.29 2.56 -14.83
C ALA A 321 16.77 2.72 -15.19
N VAL A 322 17.38 3.80 -14.73
CA VAL A 322 18.83 3.97 -14.81
C VAL A 322 19.51 3.08 -13.76
N PRO A 323 20.50 2.24 -14.13
CA PRO A 323 21.21 1.43 -13.16
C PRO A 323 21.96 2.30 -12.13
N THR A 324 22.02 1.83 -10.90
CA THR A 324 22.78 2.49 -9.81
C THR A 324 24.28 2.23 -9.91
N GLY A 325 24.68 1.21 -10.65
CA GLY A 325 26.07 0.87 -10.94
C GLY A 325 26.18 0.03 -12.22
N VAL A 326 27.30 0.18 -12.90
CA VAL A 326 27.63 -0.64 -14.07
C VAL A 326 29.11 -1.03 -13.98
N ILE A 327 29.43 -2.31 -14.04
CA ILE A 327 30.79 -2.81 -14.19
C ILE A 327 31.01 -3.02 -15.69
N ALA A 328 31.87 -2.21 -16.31
CA ALA A 328 32.19 -2.27 -17.73
C ALA A 328 33.52 -1.56 -18.03
N GLY A 329 34.24 -2.01 -19.03
CA GLY A 329 35.48 -1.41 -19.49
C GLY A 329 36.61 -2.43 -19.64
N GLY A 330 37.73 -2.04 -20.26
CA GLY A 330 38.82 -2.96 -20.65
C GLY A 330 39.54 -3.63 -19.48
N ASP A 331 39.58 -3.02 -18.31
CA ASP A 331 40.25 -3.59 -17.14
C ASP A 331 39.40 -4.59 -16.37
N THR A 332 38.07 -4.65 -16.66
CA THR A 332 37.13 -5.55 -15.98
C THR A 332 37.37 -7.00 -16.32
N ARG A 333 37.95 -7.32 -17.47
CA ARG A 333 38.09 -8.67 -18.03
C ARG A 333 36.76 -9.42 -18.21
N LEU A 334 35.65 -8.66 -18.36
CA LEU A 334 34.37 -9.22 -18.76
C LEU A 334 34.42 -9.56 -20.26
N ASP A 335 34.08 -10.79 -20.58
CA ASP A 335 33.98 -11.29 -21.96
C ASP A 335 32.81 -12.25 -22.08
N SER A 336 31.73 -11.81 -22.72
CA SER A 336 30.44 -12.53 -22.79
C SER A 336 29.97 -13.00 -21.41
N PRO A 337 29.72 -12.11 -20.44
CA PRO A 337 29.28 -12.50 -19.11
C PRO A 337 27.86 -13.09 -19.14
N VAL A 338 27.74 -14.38 -18.76
CA VAL A 338 26.46 -15.14 -18.83
C VAL A 338 25.84 -15.42 -17.46
N ALA A 339 26.63 -15.43 -16.39
CA ALA A 339 26.11 -15.63 -15.04
C ALA A 339 26.75 -14.68 -14.05
N VAL A 340 25.97 -14.28 -13.07
CA VAL A 340 26.42 -13.49 -11.93
C VAL A 340 25.86 -14.10 -10.64
N THR A 341 26.66 -14.13 -9.58
CA THR A 341 26.22 -14.51 -8.23
C THR A 341 27.01 -13.71 -7.19
N LEU A 342 26.50 -13.66 -5.97
CA LEU A 342 27.17 -12.97 -4.86
C LEU A 342 27.41 -13.94 -3.69
N ASP A 343 28.51 -13.72 -2.96
CA ASP A 343 28.69 -14.36 -1.67
C ASP A 343 28.04 -13.52 -0.53
N ALA A 344 28.11 -14.04 0.69
CA ALA A 344 27.57 -13.37 1.87
C ALA A 344 28.27 -12.05 2.22
N ALA A 345 29.51 -11.85 1.75
CA ALA A 345 30.28 -10.61 1.92
C ALA A 345 29.95 -9.58 0.83
N GLY A 346 29.16 -9.96 -0.20
CA GLY A 346 28.80 -9.12 -1.33
C GLY A 346 29.85 -9.10 -2.45
N ASN A 347 30.85 -10.00 -2.45
CA ASN A 347 31.73 -10.15 -3.60
C ASN A 347 30.92 -10.67 -4.79
N ILE A 348 31.22 -10.13 -5.97
CA ILE A 348 30.48 -10.37 -7.21
C ILE A 348 31.28 -11.36 -8.07
N TYR A 349 30.73 -12.54 -8.31
CA TYR A 349 31.32 -13.58 -9.15
C TYR A 349 30.63 -13.59 -10.51
N VAL A 350 31.41 -13.55 -11.60
CA VAL A 350 30.87 -13.49 -12.96
C VAL A 350 31.51 -14.61 -13.81
N ALA A 351 30.67 -15.41 -14.45
CA ALA A 351 31.10 -16.36 -15.45
C ALA A 351 31.22 -15.69 -16.82
N ASN A 352 32.39 -15.77 -17.42
CA ASN A 352 32.68 -15.28 -18.76
C ASN A 352 32.68 -16.48 -19.72
N PHE A 353 31.71 -16.45 -20.66
CA PHE A 353 31.52 -17.49 -21.68
C PHE A 353 32.41 -17.20 -22.90
N ASP A 354 33.72 -17.43 -22.75
CA ASP A 354 34.65 -17.35 -23.87
C ASP A 354 35.10 -18.78 -24.22
N VAL A 355 34.76 -19.20 -25.42
CA VAL A 355 35.11 -20.54 -25.93
C VAL A 355 36.63 -20.78 -26.03
N THR A 356 37.42 -19.70 -25.98
CA THR A 356 38.89 -19.79 -26.09
C THR A 356 39.60 -19.70 -24.75
N VAL A 357 39.12 -18.86 -23.85
CA VAL A 357 39.70 -18.59 -22.52
C VAL A 357 38.61 -18.44 -21.47
N PRO A 358 37.88 -19.50 -21.12
CA PRO A 358 36.84 -19.43 -20.12
C PRO A 358 37.39 -18.94 -18.78
N SER A 359 36.64 -18.07 -18.10
CA SER A 359 37.09 -17.51 -16.84
C SER A 359 35.95 -17.18 -15.89
N ILE A 360 36.27 -17.11 -14.59
CA ILE A 360 35.42 -16.51 -13.58
C ILE A 360 36.15 -15.28 -13.05
N THR A 361 35.53 -14.12 -13.16
CA THR A 361 36.04 -12.87 -12.56
C THR A 361 35.33 -12.60 -11.25
N VAL A 362 36.06 -12.11 -10.25
CA VAL A 362 35.53 -11.79 -8.93
C VAL A 362 35.77 -10.30 -8.64
N TYR A 363 34.76 -9.56 -8.22
CA TYR A 363 34.88 -8.15 -7.89
C TYR A 363 34.52 -7.92 -6.43
N ALA A 364 35.08 -6.85 -5.86
CA ALA A 364 34.75 -6.39 -4.51
C ALA A 364 33.30 -5.92 -4.41
N PRO A 365 32.69 -5.94 -3.22
CA PRO A 365 31.36 -5.38 -2.98
C PRO A 365 31.26 -3.92 -3.44
N GLY A 366 30.18 -3.61 -4.18
CA GLY A 366 29.96 -2.26 -4.70
C GLY A 366 30.86 -1.84 -5.87
N ALA A 367 31.58 -2.76 -6.50
CA ALA A 367 32.37 -2.49 -7.69
C ALA A 367 31.52 -1.84 -8.79
N SER A 368 32.06 -0.86 -9.49
CA SER A 368 31.43 -0.17 -10.62
C SER A 368 32.46 0.46 -11.54
N GLY A 369 32.04 0.89 -12.74
CA GLY A 369 32.93 1.45 -13.75
C GLY A 369 33.89 0.42 -14.31
N ASN A 370 35.07 0.86 -14.69
CA ASN A 370 36.16 0.02 -15.21
C ASN A 370 36.91 -0.70 -14.06
N ALA A 371 36.18 -1.44 -13.23
CA ALA A 371 36.71 -2.08 -12.03
C ALA A 371 37.63 -3.28 -12.38
N VAL A 372 38.82 -3.30 -11.80
CA VAL A 372 39.74 -4.44 -11.90
C VAL A 372 39.24 -5.57 -11.00
N PRO A 373 39.12 -6.82 -11.47
CA PRO A 373 38.72 -7.94 -10.63
C PRO A 373 39.75 -8.22 -9.52
N THR A 374 39.29 -8.56 -8.34
CA THR A 374 40.13 -8.95 -7.19
C THR A 374 40.71 -10.34 -7.35
N ALA A 375 40.05 -11.21 -8.11
CA ALA A 375 40.52 -12.55 -8.48
C ALA A 375 39.98 -12.92 -9.86
N VAL A 376 40.74 -13.80 -10.56
CA VAL A 376 40.35 -14.38 -11.84
C VAL A 376 40.72 -15.84 -11.83
N ILE A 377 39.76 -16.74 -11.95
CA ILE A 377 39.98 -18.17 -12.11
C ILE A 377 40.01 -18.46 -13.62
N THR A 378 41.14 -18.86 -14.16
CA THR A 378 41.33 -19.16 -15.59
C THR A 378 42.61 -19.97 -15.80
N GLY A 379 42.63 -20.82 -16.79
CA GLY A 379 43.81 -21.67 -17.14
C GLY A 379 43.47 -23.14 -17.30
N GLY A 380 44.44 -23.91 -17.72
CA GLY A 380 44.26 -25.32 -18.13
C GLY A 380 43.98 -26.30 -16.98
N GLN A 381 44.29 -25.95 -15.73
CA GLN A 381 44.04 -26.79 -14.57
C GLN A 381 42.66 -26.56 -13.95
N THR A 382 41.97 -25.47 -14.32
CA THR A 382 40.72 -25.09 -13.71
C THR A 382 39.55 -26.04 -13.99
N GLY A 383 39.59 -26.76 -15.10
CA GLY A 383 38.46 -27.57 -15.56
C GLY A 383 37.25 -26.76 -16.05
N LEU A 384 37.41 -25.44 -16.22
CA LEU A 384 36.39 -24.59 -16.82
C LEU A 384 36.21 -24.93 -18.30
N CYS A 385 34.95 -25.04 -18.72
CA CYS A 385 34.55 -25.25 -20.10
C CYS A 385 33.16 -24.66 -20.33
N ASP A 386 33.10 -23.53 -21.02
CA ASP A 386 31.87 -22.78 -21.20
C ASP A 386 31.11 -22.63 -19.86
N PRO A 387 31.65 -21.90 -18.86
CA PRO A 387 31.01 -21.75 -17.56
C PRO A 387 29.68 -20.97 -17.72
N PHE A 388 28.56 -21.65 -17.46
CA PHE A 388 27.23 -21.12 -17.79
C PHE A 388 26.41 -20.71 -16.57
N ALA A 389 26.62 -21.35 -15.42
CA ALA A 389 25.94 -20.98 -14.19
C ALA A 389 26.85 -21.05 -12.97
N LEU A 390 26.56 -20.20 -11.99
CA LEU A 390 27.34 -20.06 -10.76
C LEU A 390 26.41 -20.13 -9.52
N ALA A 391 26.94 -20.70 -8.45
CA ALA A 391 26.38 -20.57 -7.12
C ALA A 391 27.51 -20.52 -6.08
N VAL A 392 27.28 -19.84 -4.96
CA VAL A 392 28.22 -19.77 -3.83
C VAL A 392 27.52 -20.30 -2.59
N ASP A 393 28.15 -21.22 -1.85
CA ASP A 393 27.59 -21.72 -0.59
C ASP A 393 27.91 -20.80 0.59
N ALA A 394 27.33 -21.08 1.76
CA ALA A 394 27.53 -20.29 2.97
C ALA A 394 29.00 -20.31 3.48
N ALA A 395 29.80 -21.29 3.07
CA ALA A 395 31.23 -21.37 3.39
C ALA A 395 32.09 -20.58 2.38
N GLY A 396 31.50 -20.04 1.31
CA GLY A 396 32.17 -19.29 0.26
C GLY A 396 32.76 -20.18 -0.85
N ASN A 397 32.41 -21.47 -0.91
CA ASN A 397 32.82 -22.32 -2.03
C ASN A 397 32.04 -21.93 -3.28
N LEU A 398 32.74 -21.77 -4.39
CA LEU A 398 32.16 -21.44 -5.68
C LEU A 398 31.90 -22.72 -6.50
N TYR A 399 30.65 -22.89 -6.89
CA TYR A 399 30.19 -23.96 -7.78
C TYR A 399 30.01 -23.40 -9.19
N VAL A 400 30.53 -24.09 -10.19
CA VAL A 400 30.45 -23.66 -11.59
C VAL A 400 29.90 -24.80 -12.45
N ALA A 401 28.82 -24.52 -13.17
CA ALA A 401 28.29 -25.42 -14.18
C ALA A 401 29.06 -25.22 -15.49
N ASN A 402 29.75 -26.26 -15.93
CA ASN A 402 30.54 -26.28 -17.17
C ASN A 402 29.73 -26.95 -18.27
N HIS A 403 29.15 -26.14 -19.16
CA HIS A 403 28.20 -26.57 -20.17
C HIS A 403 28.81 -27.58 -21.13
N CYS A 404 29.99 -27.30 -21.72
CA CYS A 404 30.61 -28.18 -22.70
C CYS A 404 31.24 -29.43 -22.08
N ALA A 405 31.68 -29.38 -20.80
CA ALA A 405 32.28 -30.53 -20.13
C ALA A 405 31.26 -31.42 -19.42
N SER A 406 29.96 -31.06 -19.43
CA SER A 406 28.91 -31.75 -18.68
C SER A 406 29.34 -32.05 -17.24
N SER A 407 29.84 -31.03 -16.54
CA SER A 407 30.41 -31.16 -15.20
C SER A 407 30.06 -29.96 -14.30
N ILE A 408 30.16 -30.19 -13.00
CA ILE A 408 30.16 -29.11 -11.99
C ILE A 408 31.53 -29.11 -11.32
N THR A 409 32.24 -27.99 -11.35
CA THR A 409 33.51 -27.81 -10.61
C THR A 409 33.25 -26.96 -9.36
N VAL A 410 33.97 -27.27 -8.28
CA VAL A 410 33.84 -26.56 -7.00
C VAL A 410 35.19 -26.05 -6.55
N TYR A 411 35.30 -24.77 -6.26
CA TYR A 411 36.54 -24.12 -5.84
C TYR A 411 36.41 -23.60 -4.41
N ALA A 412 37.49 -23.64 -3.65
CA ALA A 412 37.59 -23.08 -2.32
C ALA A 412 37.43 -21.55 -2.34
N PRO A 413 37.04 -20.95 -1.21
CA PRO A 413 37.01 -19.50 -1.03
C PRO A 413 38.37 -18.87 -1.35
N GLY A 414 38.37 -17.80 -2.16
CA GLY A 414 39.58 -17.08 -2.55
C GLY A 414 40.39 -17.73 -3.67
N ALA A 415 39.86 -18.73 -4.36
CA ALA A 415 40.50 -19.32 -5.56
C ALA A 415 40.84 -18.24 -6.58
N ASN A 416 42.05 -18.29 -7.15
CA ASN A 416 42.58 -17.31 -8.08
C ASN A 416 43.67 -17.93 -8.98
N GLY A 417 43.72 -17.55 -10.25
CA GLY A 417 44.68 -18.04 -11.24
C GLY A 417 44.30 -19.41 -11.81
N ASP A 418 45.33 -20.13 -12.28
CA ASP A 418 45.19 -21.49 -12.84
C ASP A 418 45.19 -22.54 -11.72
N VAL A 419 44.08 -22.66 -11.03
CA VAL A 419 43.91 -23.56 -9.87
C VAL A 419 42.99 -24.73 -10.21
N ALA A 420 43.34 -25.93 -9.79
CA ALA A 420 42.44 -27.07 -9.89
C ALA A 420 41.23 -26.91 -8.96
N PRO A 421 40.03 -27.40 -9.32
CA PRO A 421 38.91 -27.45 -8.42
C PRO A 421 39.16 -28.41 -7.24
N ASP A 422 38.66 -28.08 -6.06
CA ASP A 422 38.74 -28.96 -4.88
C ASP A 422 38.00 -30.28 -5.13
N ARG A 423 36.91 -30.19 -5.88
CA ARG A 423 36.14 -31.36 -6.34
C ARG A 423 35.40 -31.05 -7.63
N ALA A 424 35.01 -32.10 -8.35
CA ALA A 424 34.15 -32.00 -9.52
C ALA A 424 33.11 -33.11 -9.50
N ILE A 425 31.91 -32.83 -10.01
CA ILE A 425 30.86 -33.81 -10.31
C ILE A 425 30.92 -34.04 -11.82
N VAL A 426 31.32 -35.22 -12.25
CA VAL A 426 31.52 -35.55 -13.67
C VAL A 426 31.49 -37.05 -13.87
N GLY A 427 30.91 -37.52 -14.94
CA GLY A 427 30.85 -38.94 -15.34
C GLY A 427 29.45 -39.42 -15.69
N ASP A 428 29.37 -40.61 -16.25
CA ASP A 428 28.13 -41.12 -16.89
C ASP A 428 26.96 -41.37 -15.92
N GLN A 429 27.23 -41.54 -14.62
CA GLN A 429 26.17 -41.74 -13.63
C GLN A 429 25.57 -40.45 -13.11
N THR A 430 26.19 -39.29 -13.40
CA THR A 430 25.74 -38.01 -12.90
C THR A 430 24.46 -37.54 -13.54
N GLY A 431 24.14 -37.99 -14.74
CA GLY A 431 23.03 -37.48 -15.54
C GLY A 431 23.26 -36.07 -16.08
N LEU A 432 24.44 -35.47 -15.86
CA LEU A 432 24.76 -34.15 -16.39
C LEU A 432 24.90 -34.18 -17.91
N SER A 433 24.20 -33.24 -18.57
CA SER A 433 24.24 -33.06 -20.03
C SER A 433 23.98 -31.58 -20.35
N SER A 434 25.03 -30.87 -20.75
CA SER A 434 24.96 -29.42 -21.02
C SER A 434 24.28 -28.65 -19.87
N PRO A 435 24.86 -28.69 -18.64
CA PRO A 435 24.27 -28.01 -17.48
C PRO A 435 24.18 -26.49 -17.72
N SER A 436 22.98 -25.93 -17.52
CA SER A 436 22.64 -24.56 -17.87
C SER A 436 22.22 -23.68 -16.68
N GLY A 437 21.79 -24.29 -15.59
CA GLY A 437 21.42 -23.57 -14.35
C GLY A 437 21.97 -24.30 -13.13
N LEU A 438 22.23 -23.55 -12.06
CA LEU A 438 22.81 -24.06 -10.81
C LEU A 438 22.24 -23.29 -9.62
N ALA A 439 21.72 -24.02 -8.64
CA ALA A 439 21.27 -23.45 -7.37
C ALA A 439 21.65 -24.37 -6.20
N LEU A 440 21.75 -23.79 -5.02
CA LEU A 440 22.01 -24.49 -3.76
C LEU A 440 20.86 -24.23 -2.79
N ASP A 441 20.40 -25.25 -2.09
CA ASP A 441 19.49 -25.04 -0.98
C ASP A 441 20.23 -24.78 0.34
N ALA A 442 19.49 -24.46 1.40
CA ALA A 442 20.05 -24.18 2.73
C ALA A 442 20.80 -25.38 3.36
N SER A 443 20.55 -26.62 2.88
CA SER A 443 21.28 -27.82 3.30
C SER A 443 22.52 -28.10 2.43
N GLY A 444 22.75 -27.26 1.43
CA GLY A 444 23.83 -27.38 0.47
C GLY A 444 23.59 -28.43 -0.62
N ARG A 445 22.36 -28.94 -0.82
CA ARG A 445 22.04 -29.78 -1.98
C ARG A 445 22.17 -28.95 -3.25
N ILE A 446 22.65 -29.60 -4.30
CA ILE A 446 22.98 -28.95 -5.56
C ILE A 446 21.91 -29.30 -6.59
N TYR A 447 21.26 -28.26 -7.13
CA TYR A 447 20.22 -28.37 -8.15
C TYR A 447 20.78 -27.89 -9.47
N VAL A 448 20.67 -28.71 -10.52
CA VAL A 448 21.26 -28.45 -11.83
C VAL A 448 20.20 -28.65 -12.91
N THR A 449 19.97 -27.67 -13.76
CA THR A 449 19.21 -27.87 -15.00
C THR A 449 20.13 -28.36 -16.08
N ASN A 450 19.70 -29.37 -16.82
CA ASN A 450 20.32 -29.80 -18.06
C ASN A 450 19.47 -29.32 -19.24
N GLN A 451 20.05 -28.56 -20.14
CA GLN A 451 19.31 -27.95 -21.25
C GLN A 451 18.66 -29.00 -22.18
N GLY A 452 19.27 -30.18 -22.31
CA GLY A 452 18.83 -31.16 -23.29
C GLY A 452 19.18 -30.75 -24.73
N ASP A 453 18.46 -31.29 -25.67
CA ASP A 453 18.55 -30.85 -27.07
C ASP A 453 17.55 -29.71 -27.37
N LEU A 454 17.60 -29.15 -28.59
CA LEU A 454 16.75 -28.05 -29.04
C LEU A 454 15.23 -28.36 -29.02
N PHE A 455 14.89 -29.65 -28.92
CA PHE A 455 13.48 -30.11 -28.87
C PHE A 455 13.04 -30.51 -27.48
N GLY A 456 13.93 -30.37 -26.47
CA GLY A 456 13.68 -30.70 -25.07
C GLY A 456 13.86 -32.18 -24.73
N GLU A 457 14.35 -33.00 -25.68
CA GLU A 457 14.73 -34.36 -25.34
C GLU A 457 15.93 -34.33 -24.40
N ASN A 458 15.90 -35.16 -23.35
CA ASN A 458 16.90 -35.19 -22.27
C ASN A 458 16.97 -33.96 -21.38
N ALA A 459 16.04 -33.01 -21.50
CA ALA A 459 15.89 -31.93 -20.54
C ALA A 459 15.57 -32.49 -19.15
N SER A 460 16.27 -32.00 -18.13
CA SER A 460 16.09 -32.49 -16.75
C SER A 460 16.54 -31.50 -15.70
N VAL A 461 16.12 -31.76 -14.46
CA VAL A 461 16.71 -31.16 -13.26
C VAL A 461 17.34 -32.29 -12.44
N GLU A 462 18.65 -32.24 -12.22
CA GLU A 462 19.39 -33.19 -11.38
C GLU A 462 19.60 -32.58 -9.98
N ILE A 463 19.38 -33.37 -8.95
CA ILE A 463 19.52 -32.94 -7.56
C ILE A 463 20.57 -33.80 -6.87
N PHE A 464 21.69 -33.22 -6.46
CA PHE A 464 22.79 -33.92 -5.79
C PHE A 464 22.87 -33.61 -4.30
N SER A 465 23.54 -34.49 -3.55
CA SER A 465 23.90 -34.22 -2.16
C SER A 465 24.91 -33.06 -2.04
N SER A 466 24.97 -32.41 -0.91
CA SER A 466 25.91 -31.30 -0.63
C SER A 466 27.39 -31.67 -0.78
N GLY A 467 27.75 -32.95 -0.61
CA GLY A 467 29.12 -33.45 -0.74
C GLY A 467 29.38 -34.20 -2.04
N ALA A 468 28.50 -34.15 -3.03
CA ALA A 468 28.65 -34.90 -4.27
C ALA A 468 29.97 -34.59 -4.97
N SER A 469 30.64 -35.63 -5.45
CA SER A 469 31.88 -35.52 -6.22
C SER A 469 32.12 -36.76 -7.10
N GLY A 470 32.98 -36.64 -8.11
CA GLY A 470 33.25 -37.69 -9.06
C GLY A 470 32.01 -38.12 -9.85
N ASN A 471 31.90 -39.40 -10.14
CA ASN A 471 30.76 -39.97 -10.87
C ASN A 471 29.55 -40.24 -9.95
N ALA A 472 29.13 -39.23 -9.19
CA ALA A 472 28.04 -39.34 -8.22
C ALA A 472 26.68 -39.38 -8.93
N ALA A 473 25.83 -40.36 -8.60
CA ALA A 473 24.45 -40.37 -9.06
C ALA A 473 23.61 -39.29 -8.30
N PRO A 474 22.65 -38.65 -8.96
CA PRO A 474 21.75 -37.68 -8.30
C PRO A 474 20.85 -38.38 -7.27
N LEU A 475 20.47 -37.64 -6.23
CA LEU A 475 19.46 -38.05 -5.22
C LEU A 475 18.06 -38.11 -5.82
N ALA A 476 17.77 -37.20 -6.75
CA ALA A 476 16.51 -37.09 -7.46
C ALA A 476 16.74 -36.48 -8.84
N ARG A 477 15.84 -36.84 -9.77
CA ARG A 477 15.88 -36.36 -11.15
C ARG A 477 14.45 -36.03 -11.59
N ILE A 478 14.20 -34.81 -12.05
CA ILE A 478 12.93 -34.42 -12.69
C ILE A 478 13.17 -34.50 -14.20
N ALA A 479 12.55 -35.48 -14.87
CA ALA A 479 12.69 -35.71 -16.31
C ALA A 479 11.55 -36.54 -16.85
N GLY A 480 11.15 -36.29 -18.08
CA GLY A 480 10.10 -37.02 -18.78
C GLY A 480 9.07 -36.09 -19.43
N GLY A 481 8.14 -36.69 -20.19
CA GLY A 481 7.20 -35.96 -21.04
C GLY A 481 6.16 -35.17 -20.29
N SER A 482 5.91 -35.47 -19.01
CA SER A 482 4.94 -34.76 -18.17
C SER A 482 5.53 -33.52 -17.51
N THR A 483 6.86 -33.35 -17.51
CA THR A 483 7.52 -32.29 -16.75
C THR A 483 7.31 -30.89 -17.33
N GLY A 484 7.06 -30.76 -18.62
CA GLY A 484 6.99 -29.47 -19.30
C GLY A 484 8.36 -28.76 -19.48
N LEU A 485 9.47 -29.45 -19.19
CA LEU A 485 10.82 -28.90 -19.42
C LEU A 485 11.12 -28.85 -20.93
N VAL A 486 11.45 -27.65 -21.43
CA VAL A 486 11.81 -27.42 -22.85
C VAL A 486 13.01 -26.47 -22.91
N ALA A 487 14.20 -27.03 -23.13
CA ALA A 487 15.45 -26.30 -23.06
C ALA A 487 15.55 -25.45 -21.75
N PRO A 488 15.45 -26.09 -20.58
CA PRO A 488 15.51 -25.36 -19.30
C PRO A 488 16.86 -24.65 -19.18
N ALA A 489 16.83 -23.41 -18.75
CA ALA A 489 18.02 -22.57 -18.66
C ALA A 489 18.45 -22.35 -17.20
N GLY A 490 17.99 -21.30 -16.56
CA GLY A 490 18.30 -21.04 -15.16
C GLY A 490 17.54 -21.92 -14.18
N ILE A 491 17.81 -21.76 -12.90
CA ILE A 491 17.09 -22.40 -11.80
C ILE A 491 17.14 -21.52 -10.55
N ALA A 492 16.04 -21.42 -9.83
CA ALA A 492 15.98 -20.75 -8.54
C ALA A 492 15.12 -21.57 -7.57
N LEU A 493 15.36 -21.37 -6.28
CA LEU A 493 14.63 -22.02 -5.19
C LEU A 493 13.96 -20.98 -4.31
N ASP A 494 12.73 -21.22 -3.88
CA ASP A 494 12.09 -20.41 -2.83
C ASP A 494 12.48 -20.92 -1.43
N ALA A 495 12.04 -20.22 -0.40
CA ALA A 495 12.31 -20.58 0.99
C ALA A 495 11.68 -21.93 1.42
N ALA A 496 10.64 -22.40 0.71
CA ALA A 496 10.04 -23.71 0.91
C ALA A 496 10.76 -24.83 0.14
N GLY A 497 11.73 -24.46 -0.71
CA GLY A 497 12.49 -25.38 -1.57
C GLY A 497 11.78 -25.72 -2.87
N ASN A 498 10.70 -25.00 -3.25
CA ASN A 498 10.11 -25.18 -4.57
C ASN A 498 11.10 -24.73 -5.66
N ILE A 499 11.08 -25.43 -6.78
CA ILE A 499 12.07 -25.31 -7.86
C ILE A 499 11.43 -24.54 -9.01
N TYR A 500 12.00 -23.42 -9.38
CA TYR A 500 11.56 -22.55 -10.48
C TYR A 500 12.51 -22.70 -11.67
N VAL A 501 11.99 -23.06 -12.83
CA VAL A 501 12.80 -23.33 -14.04
C VAL A 501 12.23 -22.58 -15.24
N PRO A 502 12.95 -21.59 -15.80
CA PRO A 502 12.58 -20.97 -17.06
C PRO A 502 12.88 -21.90 -18.23
N ASN A 503 11.93 -22.04 -19.15
CA ASN A 503 12.02 -22.87 -20.35
C ASN A 503 12.26 -21.98 -21.58
N ALA A 504 13.51 -21.95 -22.04
CA ALA A 504 13.96 -21.03 -23.08
C ALA A 504 13.25 -21.21 -24.43
N ASN A 505 12.88 -22.42 -24.81
CA ASN A 505 12.24 -22.73 -26.10
C ASN A 505 10.77 -23.15 -25.97
N ALA A 506 10.14 -22.98 -24.80
CA ALA A 506 8.71 -23.24 -24.67
C ALA A 506 7.88 -22.27 -25.50
N SER A 507 6.76 -22.74 -26.05
CA SER A 507 5.84 -21.88 -26.80
C SER A 507 4.40 -22.11 -26.34
N PRO A 508 3.82 -21.20 -25.56
CA PRO A 508 4.39 -19.92 -25.07
C PRO A 508 5.55 -20.16 -24.09
N ALA A 509 6.48 -19.21 -24.03
CA ALA A 509 7.57 -19.22 -23.07
C ALA A 509 7.03 -19.19 -21.62
N ASP A 510 7.62 -19.96 -20.75
CA ASP A 510 7.12 -20.15 -19.39
C ASP A 510 8.21 -20.37 -18.34
N VAL A 511 7.79 -20.35 -17.08
CA VAL A 511 8.56 -20.82 -15.93
C VAL A 511 7.75 -21.93 -15.26
N THR A 512 8.28 -23.14 -15.28
CA THR A 512 7.68 -24.27 -14.55
C THR A 512 8.13 -24.29 -13.10
N ILE A 513 7.19 -24.63 -12.18
CA ILE A 513 7.44 -24.65 -10.74
C ILE A 513 7.14 -26.06 -10.23
N TYR A 514 8.11 -26.65 -9.53
CA TYR A 514 7.98 -27.99 -8.95
C TYR A 514 8.07 -27.92 -7.42
N ALA A 515 7.41 -28.85 -6.76
CA ALA A 515 7.54 -29.00 -5.31
C ALA A 515 8.98 -29.42 -4.92
N ALA A 516 9.39 -29.05 -3.71
CA ALA A 516 10.72 -29.33 -3.16
C ALA A 516 11.14 -30.83 -3.19
N ALA A 517 10.17 -31.75 -3.21
CA ALA A 517 10.40 -33.21 -3.24
C ALA A 517 10.12 -33.84 -4.61
N ALA A 518 9.99 -33.01 -5.67
CA ALA A 518 9.71 -33.51 -7.02
C ALA A 518 10.81 -34.48 -7.50
N ASN A 519 10.39 -35.58 -8.10
CA ASN A 519 11.28 -36.64 -8.62
C ASN A 519 10.55 -37.46 -9.71
N GLY A 520 11.25 -37.82 -10.76
CA GLY A 520 10.73 -38.60 -11.88
C GLY A 520 9.96 -37.76 -12.91
N ASP A 521 9.09 -38.40 -13.68
CA ASP A 521 8.23 -37.78 -14.69
C ASP A 521 6.99 -37.16 -14.03
N VAL A 522 7.16 -36.01 -13.40
CA VAL A 522 6.10 -35.31 -12.65
C VAL A 522 5.72 -34.01 -13.33
N ALA A 523 4.43 -33.70 -13.36
CA ALA A 523 3.95 -32.41 -13.84
C ALA A 523 4.34 -31.28 -12.86
N PRO A 524 4.58 -30.06 -13.35
CA PRO A 524 4.80 -28.92 -12.48
C PRO A 524 3.56 -28.67 -11.60
N THR A 525 3.77 -28.22 -10.37
CA THR A 525 2.70 -27.81 -9.46
C THR A 525 2.03 -26.52 -9.93
N SER A 526 2.79 -25.70 -10.65
CA SER A 526 2.35 -24.45 -11.25
C SER A 526 3.25 -24.06 -12.42
N THR A 527 2.75 -23.20 -13.29
CA THR A 527 3.49 -22.64 -14.43
C THR A 527 3.15 -21.17 -14.55
N ILE A 528 4.14 -20.30 -14.69
CA ILE A 528 3.93 -18.89 -15.03
C ILE A 528 4.06 -18.79 -16.54
N ILE A 529 2.93 -18.56 -17.21
CA ILE A 529 2.89 -18.33 -18.66
C ILE A 529 2.96 -16.84 -18.89
N THR A 530 3.92 -16.44 -19.68
CA THR A 530 4.18 -15.04 -19.92
C THR A 530 3.50 -14.61 -21.20
N ARG A 531 2.55 -13.70 -21.10
CA ARG A 531 1.84 -13.08 -22.24
C ARG A 531 2.10 -11.59 -22.27
N PHE A 532 1.88 -11.03 -23.48
CA PHE A 532 1.88 -9.61 -23.83
C PHE A 532 1.62 -8.65 -22.66
N VAL A 533 2.52 -7.73 -22.42
CA VAL A 533 2.25 -6.51 -21.65
C VAL A 533 1.82 -5.43 -22.65
N ALA A 534 0.51 -5.13 -22.71
CA ALA A 534 -0.01 -4.05 -23.52
C ALA A 534 0.54 -2.71 -23.04
N GLY A 535 1.12 -1.90 -23.94
CA GLY A 535 1.55 -0.53 -23.64
C GLY A 535 3.05 -0.28 -23.64
N ILE A 536 3.92 -1.27 -23.82
CA ILE A 536 5.34 -1.05 -24.11
C ILE A 536 5.51 -1.14 -25.65
N PRO A 537 5.79 0.01 -26.32
CA PRO A 537 5.92 0.04 -27.78
C PRO A 537 7.12 -0.77 -28.19
N ASP A 538 7.26 -1.79 -28.70
CA ASP A 538 8.34 -2.65 -29.23
C ASP A 538 8.43 -4.08 -28.66
N LEU A 539 7.58 -4.47 -27.71
CA LEU A 539 7.52 -5.89 -27.29
C LEU A 539 6.52 -6.66 -28.19
N SER A 540 6.71 -6.61 -29.49
CA SER A 540 5.88 -7.37 -30.46
C SER A 540 6.16 -8.87 -30.50
N PHE A 541 7.19 -9.35 -29.80
CA PHE A 541 7.50 -10.76 -29.57
C PHE A 541 7.67 -11.03 -28.08
N VAL A 542 6.74 -11.77 -27.57
CA VAL A 542 6.69 -12.27 -26.19
C VAL A 542 7.87 -13.21 -25.97
N PHE A 543 8.67 -12.94 -24.93
CA PHE A 543 9.85 -13.69 -24.54
C PHE A 543 10.76 -14.16 -25.68
N GLY A 544 11.71 -13.35 -26.00
CA GLY A 544 12.93 -13.88 -26.54
C GLY A 544 13.70 -14.62 -25.45
N PHE A 545 13.48 -15.92 -25.30
CA PHE A 545 14.27 -16.82 -24.48
C PHE A 545 14.44 -16.39 -23.00
N PRO A 546 13.57 -16.82 -22.08
CA PRO A 546 13.80 -16.65 -20.65
C PRO A 546 15.01 -17.52 -20.24
N ILE A 547 16.11 -16.88 -19.81
CA ILE A 547 17.35 -17.57 -19.49
C ILE A 547 17.63 -17.51 -17.98
N GLY A 548 17.76 -16.32 -17.43
CA GLY A 548 18.07 -16.14 -16.02
C GLY A 548 16.82 -16.05 -15.17
N ILE A 549 16.92 -16.53 -13.94
CA ILE A 549 15.86 -16.44 -12.94
C ILE A 549 16.47 -16.21 -11.57
N ALA A 550 15.86 -15.30 -10.79
CA ALA A 550 16.19 -15.10 -9.39
C ALA A 550 14.93 -14.75 -8.59
N LEU A 551 14.90 -15.11 -7.32
CA LEU A 551 13.85 -14.71 -6.40
C LEU A 551 14.37 -13.63 -5.45
N ASP A 552 13.59 -12.56 -5.26
CA ASP A 552 13.92 -11.56 -4.26
C ASP A 552 13.53 -12.02 -2.84
N GLY A 553 13.88 -11.22 -1.82
CA GLY A 553 13.58 -11.55 -0.42
C GLY A 553 12.09 -11.63 -0.09
N SER A 554 11.20 -11.14 -0.97
CA SER A 554 9.73 -11.27 -0.88
C SER A 554 9.21 -12.50 -1.62
N GLY A 555 10.07 -13.24 -2.33
CA GLY A 555 9.69 -14.36 -3.18
C GLY A 555 9.15 -13.95 -4.55
N ASN A 556 9.27 -12.68 -4.96
CA ASN A 556 8.93 -12.29 -6.32
C ASN A 556 9.91 -12.92 -7.31
N VAL A 557 9.39 -13.32 -8.46
CA VAL A 557 10.12 -14.05 -9.48
C VAL A 557 10.62 -13.08 -10.55
N HIS A 558 11.93 -12.87 -10.61
CA HIS A 558 12.58 -12.04 -11.61
C HIS A 558 13.10 -12.94 -12.73
N VAL A 559 12.69 -12.67 -13.98
CA VAL A 559 13.04 -13.46 -15.16
C VAL A 559 13.78 -12.58 -16.17
N ALA A 560 15.00 -12.98 -16.54
CA ALA A 560 15.76 -12.34 -17.60
C ALA A 560 15.28 -12.83 -18.96
N SER A 561 14.88 -11.90 -19.83
CA SER A 561 14.48 -12.15 -21.21
C SER A 561 15.61 -11.72 -22.15
N PHE A 562 16.33 -12.70 -22.70
CA PHE A 562 17.50 -12.47 -23.55
C PHE A 562 17.17 -11.66 -24.82
N GLY A 563 16.14 -12.09 -25.57
CA GLY A 563 15.80 -11.47 -26.85
C GLY A 563 15.10 -10.12 -26.74
N ASN A 564 14.50 -9.81 -25.59
CA ASN A 564 13.78 -8.54 -25.37
C ASN A 564 14.58 -7.56 -24.51
N HIS A 565 15.78 -7.91 -24.08
CA HIS A 565 16.62 -7.04 -23.24
C HIS A 565 15.87 -6.50 -22.03
N SER A 566 15.13 -7.35 -21.31
CA SER A 566 14.27 -6.94 -20.19
C SER A 566 14.33 -7.91 -19.02
N VAL A 567 14.08 -7.40 -17.82
CA VAL A 567 13.78 -8.22 -16.64
C VAL A 567 12.31 -8.07 -16.31
N VAL A 568 11.59 -9.19 -16.29
CA VAL A 568 10.15 -9.22 -15.96
C VAL A 568 9.98 -9.78 -14.56
N VAL A 569 9.19 -9.09 -13.72
CA VAL A 569 8.99 -9.44 -12.31
C VAL A 569 7.56 -9.88 -12.08
N TYR A 570 7.37 -11.06 -11.51
CA TYR A 570 6.08 -11.60 -11.10
C TYR A 570 5.96 -11.67 -9.58
N ALA A 571 4.75 -11.54 -9.07
CA ALA A 571 4.49 -11.69 -7.63
C ALA A 571 4.85 -13.09 -7.14
N ALA A 572 5.21 -13.20 -5.87
CA ALA A 572 5.31 -14.47 -5.17
C ALA A 572 4.00 -15.27 -5.33
N GLY A 573 4.12 -16.55 -5.70
CA GLY A 573 2.96 -17.42 -5.95
C GLY A 573 2.21 -17.17 -7.26
N ALA A 574 2.74 -16.36 -8.18
CA ALA A 574 2.17 -16.17 -9.50
C ALA A 574 1.98 -17.51 -10.24
N SER A 575 0.89 -17.65 -10.98
CA SER A 575 0.55 -18.86 -11.73
C SER A 575 -0.33 -18.56 -12.94
N GLY A 576 -0.37 -19.48 -13.89
CA GLY A 576 -1.16 -19.35 -15.11
C GLY A 576 -0.63 -18.23 -16.00
N VAL A 577 -1.54 -17.51 -16.69
CA VAL A 577 -1.18 -16.32 -17.47
C VAL A 577 -0.93 -15.16 -16.50
N GLY A 578 0.34 -15.00 -16.10
CA GLY A 578 0.76 -14.02 -15.12
C GLY A 578 0.73 -12.59 -15.66
N THR A 579 0.15 -11.66 -14.90
CA THR A 579 0.39 -10.23 -15.11
C THR A 579 1.64 -9.86 -14.32
N PRO A 580 2.70 -9.33 -14.96
CA PRO A 580 3.88 -8.92 -14.23
C PRO A 580 3.58 -7.77 -13.27
N LEU A 581 4.24 -7.76 -12.12
CA LEU A 581 4.26 -6.63 -11.19
C LEU A 581 4.94 -5.43 -11.85
N THR A 582 6.06 -5.69 -12.52
CA THR A 582 6.85 -4.67 -13.20
C THR A 582 7.74 -5.30 -14.28
N VAL A 583 8.23 -4.43 -15.16
CA VAL A 583 9.24 -4.77 -16.18
C VAL A 583 10.33 -3.72 -16.13
N ILE A 584 11.59 -4.13 -16.12
CA ILE A 584 12.76 -3.26 -16.29
C ILE A 584 13.17 -3.37 -17.75
N ALA A 585 12.96 -2.33 -18.54
CA ALA A 585 13.28 -2.28 -19.97
C ALA A 585 13.32 -0.82 -20.46
N GLY A 586 14.15 -0.54 -21.45
CA GLY A 586 14.26 0.77 -22.08
C GLY A 586 15.70 1.18 -22.36
N GLY A 587 15.88 2.29 -23.07
CA GLY A 587 17.19 2.73 -23.55
C GLY A 587 18.16 3.17 -22.46
N ASN A 588 17.65 3.56 -21.28
CA ASN A 588 18.47 4.01 -20.15
C ASN A 588 18.91 2.85 -19.23
N THR A 589 18.34 1.64 -19.39
CA THR A 589 18.64 0.49 -18.52
C THR A 589 20.03 -0.10 -18.72
N GLY A 590 20.62 0.07 -19.91
CA GLY A 590 21.88 -0.57 -20.30
C GLY A 590 21.79 -2.09 -20.46
N LEU A 591 20.58 -2.66 -20.51
CA LEU A 591 20.34 -4.09 -20.71
C LEU A 591 20.57 -4.49 -22.17
N ALA A 592 21.38 -5.55 -22.40
CA ALA A 592 21.71 -6.04 -23.73
C ALA A 592 22.02 -7.54 -23.69
N ALA A 593 21.20 -8.37 -24.34
CA ALA A 593 21.34 -9.82 -24.34
C ALA A 593 21.63 -10.35 -22.93
N LEU A 594 20.72 -10.10 -22.00
CA LEU A 594 20.93 -10.44 -20.60
C LEU A 594 20.71 -11.92 -20.33
N CYS A 595 21.59 -12.50 -19.51
CA CYS A 595 21.57 -13.91 -19.17
C CYS A 595 21.32 -14.14 -17.67
N GLY A 596 22.29 -13.86 -16.82
CA GLY A 596 22.23 -14.15 -15.38
C GLY A 596 21.64 -13.03 -14.55
N LEU A 597 20.94 -13.40 -13.47
CA LEU A 597 20.39 -12.51 -12.44
C LEU A 597 20.86 -12.95 -11.06
N ALA A 598 21.13 -11.99 -10.15
CA ALA A 598 21.43 -12.26 -8.75
C ALA A 598 20.98 -11.10 -7.83
N PHE A 599 20.76 -11.42 -6.54
CA PHE A 599 20.47 -10.48 -5.46
C PHE A 599 21.49 -10.54 -4.33
#